data_aa2520995f088c1b6515f863948dda53
#
_entry.id   aa2520995f088c1b6515f863948dda53
#
_cell.length_a   1.000
_cell.length_b   1.000
_cell.length_c   1.000
_cell.angle_alpha   90.00
_cell.angle_beta   90.00
_cell.angle_gamma   90.00
#
_symmetry.space_group_name_H-M   'P 1'
#
loop_
_entity.id
_entity.type
_entity.pdbx_description
1 polymer ?
#
loop_
_entity_poly.entity_id
_entity_poly.type
_entity_poly.pdbx_seq_one_letter_code
_entity_poly.pdbx_strand_id
1 'polypeptide(L)'
;LIVVVDDEQMVTSAFKTLLKLEGFTNCVAFNNPVEAIEFLEKNKPDIIISDFIMPEMNGLEFLSVAKKLYPDVSKILLTGYADKENAIRAINEIGLYKYIEKPWDNDDLIITIQNGIERSNLLDKLHEKIDELEAAKKELEKYSHNLEELVAEKTADLIQAHSKLKGIITYCAD
;
A
#
# COMPACT_ATOMS: atom_id res chain seq x y z
N LEU A 1 0.77 -12.02 -7.32
CA LEU A 1 0.74 -13.18 -6.40
C LEU A 1 -0.57 -13.19 -5.62
N ILE A 2 -1.39 -14.22 -5.81
CA ILE A 2 -2.61 -14.47 -5.03
C ILE A 2 -2.27 -15.49 -3.96
N VAL A 3 -2.59 -15.19 -2.69
CA VAL A 3 -2.42 -16.11 -1.57
C VAL A 3 -3.79 -16.54 -1.06
N VAL A 4 -4.03 -17.84 -1.02
CA VAL A 4 -5.28 -18.45 -0.54
C VAL A 4 -4.96 -19.33 0.68
N VAL A 5 -5.73 -19.19 1.76
CA VAL A 5 -5.56 -19.97 2.99
C VAL A 5 -6.92 -20.55 3.42
N ASP A 6 -7.01 -21.86 3.44
CA ASP A 6 -8.21 -22.61 3.84
C ASP A 6 -7.76 -24.00 4.29
N ASP A 7 -8.15 -24.48 5.46
CA ASP A 7 -7.71 -25.77 6.00
C ASP A 7 -8.23 -26.97 5.19
N GLU A 8 -9.28 -26.77 4.40
CA GLU A 8 -9.80 -27.77 3.50
C GLU A 8 -9.02 -27.84 2.18
N GLN A 9 -8.27 -28.91 1.97
CA GLN A 9 -7.51 -29.13 0.73
C GLN A 9 -8.39 -29.12 -0.54
N MET A 10 -9.65 -29.53 -0.42
CA MET A 10 -10.58 -29.49 -1.55
C MET A 10 -10.86 -28.04 -1.98
N VAL A 11 -11.04 -27.14 -1.03
CA VAL A 11 -11.30 -25.72 -1.26
C VAL A 11 -10.08 -25.05 -1.91
N THR A 12 -8.89 -25.24 -1.34
CA THR A 12 -7.64 -24.69 -1.88
C THR A 12 -7.35 -25.19 -3.31
N SER A 13 -7.64 -26.46 -3.59
CA SER A 13 -7.49 -27.06 -4.91
C SER A 13 -8.50 -26.51 -5.93
N ALA A 14 -9.75 -26.31 -5.48
CA ALA A 14 -10.79 -25.69 -6.33
C ALA A 14 -10.43 -24.24 -6.67
N PHE A 15 -9.95 -23.45 -5.70
CA PHE A 15 -9.45 -22.10 -5.95
C PHE A 15 -8.32 -22.06 -6.95
N LYS A 16 -7.30 -22.92 -6.80
CA LYS A 16 -6.19 -22.99 -7.76
C LYS A 16 -6.67 -23.31 -9.17
N THR A 17 -7.63 -24.21 -9.29
CA THR A 17 -8.19 -24.61 -10.60
C THR A 17 -8.98 -23.45 -11.21
N LEU A 18 -9.89 -22.85 -10.45
CA LEU A 18 -10.70 -21.71 -10.88
C LEU A 18 -9.80 -20.56 -11.34
N LEU A 19 -8.87 -20.13 -10.49
CA LEU A 19 -7.97 -19.00 -10.80
C LEU A 19 -7.12 -19.27 -12.03
N LYS A 20 -6.64 -20.53 -12.22
CA LYS A 20 -5.89 -20.91 -13.42
C LYS A 20 -6.74 -20.83 -14.67
N LEU A 21 -8.00 -21.25 -14.63
CA LEU A 21 -8.94 -21.17 -15.76
C LEU A 21 -9.21 -19.71 -16.16
N GLU A 22 -9.26 -18.81 -15.18
CA GLU A 22 -9.45 -17.37 -15.38
C GLU A 22 -8.15 -16.61 -15.72
N GLY A 23 -7.06 -17.34 -15.98
CA GLY A 23 -5.79 -16.76 -16.44
C GLY A 23 -4.85 -16.26 -15.34
N PHE A 24 -5.18 -16.45 -14.07
CA PHE A 24 -4.27 -16.13 -12.97
C PHE A 24 -3.21 -17.24 -12.82
N THR A 25 -1.99 -16.92 -13.20
CA THR A 25 -0.87 -17.89 -13.19
C THR A 25 -0.09 -17.93 -11.89
N ASN A 26 -0.18 -16.87 -11.10
CA ASN A 26 0.59 -16.70 -9.86
C ASN A 26 -0.31 -16.81 -8.62
N CYS A 27 -0.69 -18.05 -8.29
CA CYS A 27 -1.50 -18.37 -7.11
C CYS A 27 -0.82 -19.44 -6.26
N VAL A 28 -0.70 -19.16 -4.97
CA VAL A 28 -0.21 -20.11 -3.95
C VAL A 28 -1.31 -20.32 -2.93
N ALA A 29 -1.52 -21.57 -2.51
CA ALA A 29 -2.52 -21.89 -1.51
C ALA A 29 -1.90 -22.74 -0.40
N PHE A 30 -2.32 -22.44 0.83
CA PHE A 30 -1.89 -23.05 2.07
C PHE A 30 -3.08 -23.68 2.80
N ASN A 31 -2.83 -24.82 3.44
CA ASN A 31 -3.81 -25.46 4.31
C ASN A 31 -3.52 -25.21 5.80
N ASN A 32 -2.48 -24.45 6.09
CA ASN A 32 -2.11 -24.01 7.42
C ASN A 32 -1.80 -22.51 7.42
N PRO A 33 -2.46 -21.70 8.28
CA PRO A 33 -2.23 -20.26 8.34
C PRO A 33 -0.81 -19.89 8.82
N VAL A 34 -0.15 -20.72 9.62
CA VAL A 34 1.22 -20.45 10.09
C VAL A 34 2.21 -20.55 8.93
N GLU A 35 2.10 -21.59 8.08
CA GLU A 35 2.92 -21.70 6.86
C GLU A 35 2.69 -20.54 5.91
N ALA A 36 1.44 -20.08 5.81
CA ALA A 36 1.11 -18.91 5.01
C ALA A 36 1.78 -17.62 5.53
N ILE A 37 1.88 -17.43 6.86
CA ILE A 37 2.58 -16.29 7.46
C ILE A 37 4.07 -16.35 7.13
N GLU A 38 4.73 -17.49 7.33
CA GLU A 38 6.16 -17.66 6.99
C GLU A 38 6.45 -17.37 5.52
N PHE A 39 5.51 -17.73 4.65
CA PHE A 39 5.61 -17.40 3.23
C PHE A 39 5.44 -15.90 2.97
N LEU A 40 4.48 -15.24 3.63
CA LEU A 40 4.22 -13.82 3.52
C LEU A 40 5.39 -12.95 4.01
N GLU A 41 6.18 -13.43 4.98
CA GLU A 41 7.37 -12.69 5.43
C GLU A 41 8.41 -12.47 4.33
N LYS A 42 8.40 -13.30 3.28
CA LYS A 42 9.38 -13.29 2.18
C LYS A 42 8.76 -12.89 0.83
N ASN A 43 7.45 -12.90 0.74
CA ASN A 43 6.75 -12.74 -0.53
C ASN A 43 5.56 -11.79 -0.38
N LYS A 44 5.64 -10.60 -0.99
CA LYS A 44 4.52 -9.65 -1.01
C LYS A 44 3.41 -10.16 -1.91
N PRO A 45 2.18 -10.34 -1.40
CA PRO A 45 1.03 -10.68 -2.23
C PRO A 45 0.38 -9.42 -2.83
N ASP A 46 -0.38 -9.61 -3.91
CA ASP A 46 -1.28 -8.58 -4.45
C ASP A 46 -2.66 -8.66 -3.79
N ILE A 47 -3.05 -9.87 -3.35
CA ILE A 47 -4.31 -10.12 -2.63
C ILE A 47 -4.17 -11.35 -1.73
N ILE A 48 -4.86 -11.33 -0.61
CA ILE A 48 -4.94 -12.45 0.35
C ILE A 48 -6.40 -12.85 0.53
N ILE A 49 -6.67 -14.15 0.42
CA ILE A 49 -7.98 -14.75 0.61
C ILE A 49 -7.85 -15.77 1.74
N SER A 50 -8.65 -15.67 2.77
CA SER A 50 -8.60 -16.59 3.92
C SER A 50 -9.98 -17.10 4.27
N ASP A 51 -10.08 -18.38 4.60
CA ASP A 51 -11.24 -18.88 5.32
C ASP A 51 -11.31 -18.28 6.72
N PHE A 52 -12.52 -18.19 7.26
CA PHE A 52 -12.74 -17.69 8.61
C PHE A 52 -12.41 -18.73 9.66
N ILE A 53 -12.90 -19.96 9.50
CA ILE A 53 -12.76 -21.04 10.47
C ILE A 53 -11.57 -21.91 10.06
N MET A 54 -10.48 -21.80 10.76
CA MET A 54 -9.31 -22.67 10.56
C MET A 54 -8.79 -23.15 11.94
N PRO A 55 -8.20 -24.36 12.02
CA PRO A 55 -7.52 -24.81 13.21
C PRO A 55 -6.35 -23.90 13.61
N GLU A 56 -5.99 -23.89 14.89
CA GLU A 56 -4.85 -23.15 15.47
C GLU A 56 -4.97 -21.62 15.42
N MET A 57 -5.35 -21.06 14.27
CA MET A 57 -5.47 -19.62 14.05
C MET A 57 -6.63 -19.36 13.10
N ASN A 58 -7.63 -18.58 13.52
CA ASN A 58 -8.74 -18.24 12.65
C ASN A 58 -8.35 -17.20 11.59
N GLY A 59 -9.19 -17.06 10.55
CA GLY A 59 -8.89 -16.16 9.43
C GLY A 59 -8.74 -14.69 9.82
N LEU A 60 -9.41 -14.20 10.86
CA LEU A 60 -9.27 -12.84 11.35
C LEU A 60 -7.91 -12.61 12.01
N GLU A 61 -7.46 -13.55 12.82
CA GLU A 61 -6.13 -13.52 13.43
C GLU A 61 -5.05 -13.55 12.37
N PHE A 62 -5.17 -14.46 11.40
CA PHE A 62 -4.27 -14.53 10.24
C PHE A 62 -4.22 -13.22 9.45
N LEU A 63 -5.38 -12.67 9.05
CA LEU A 63 -5.46 -11.42 8.31
C LEU A 63 -4.99 -10.20 9.12
N SER A 64 -5.11 -10.25 10.45
CA SER A 64 -4.53 -9.21 11.33
C SER A 64 -3.01 -9.22 11.29
N VAL A 65 -2.37 -10.38 11.25
CA VAL A 65 -0.91 -10.51 11.05
C VAL A 65 -0.53 -10.03 9.65
N ALA A 66 -1.25 -10.49 8.63
CA ALA A 66 -1.03 -10.06 7.24
C ALA A 66 -1.18 -8.54 7.05
N LYS A 67 -2.10 -7.89 7.78
CA LYS A 67 -2.25 -6.42 7.79
C LYS A 67 -1.01 -5.71 8.32
N LYS A 68 -0.35 -6.25 9.33
CA LYS A 68 0.87 -5.65 9.88
C LYS A 68 2.04 -5.73 8.89
N LEU A 69 2.13 -6.83 8.12
CA LEU A 69 3.15 -7.01 7.10
C LEU A 69 2.84 -6.16 5.86
N TYR A 70 1.58 -6.15 5.43
CA TYR A 70 1.13 -5.52 4.19
C TYR A 70 -0.19 -4.77 4.42
N PRO A 71 -0.15 -3.53 4.92
CA PRO A 71 -1.37 -2.76 5.26
C PRO A 71 -2.32 -2.57 4.08
N ASP A 72 -1.78 -2.27 2.91
CA ASP A 72 -2.52 -1.86 1.72
C ASP A 72 -2.98 -2.99 0.82
N VAL A 73 -2.44 -4.19 1.04
CA VAL A 73 -2.86 -5.38 0.29
C VAL A 73 -4.31 -5.71 0.59
N SER A 74 -5.10 -5.95 -0.45
CA SER A 74 -6.50 -6.32 -0.33
C SER A 74 -6.66 -7.68 0.34
N LYS A 75 -7.52 -7.75 1.35
CA LYS A 75 -7.76 -8.94 2.18
C LYS A 75 -9.21 -9.35 2.05
N ILE A 76 -9.47 -10.58 1.62
CA ILE A 76 -10.80 -11.15 1.49
C ILE A 76 -10.96 -12.24 2.55
N LEU A 77 -12.09 -12.23 3.24
CA LEU A 77 -12.46 -13.26 4.18
C LEU A 77 -13.60 -14.11 3.59
N LEU A 78 -13.43 -15.42 3.58
CA LEU A 78 -14.48 -16.37 3.26
C LEU A 78 -15.19 -16.75 4.56
N THR A 79 -16.51 -16.72 4.60
CA THR A 79 -17.26 -16.94 5.83
C THR A 79 -18.52 -17.74 5.59
N GLY A 80 -18.90 -18.58 6.54
CA GLY A 80 -20.20 -19.21 6.57
C GLY A 80 -21.29 -18.26 7.06
N TYR A 81 -22.53 -18.64 6.89
CA TYR A 81 -23.71 -17.84 7.25
C TYR A 81 -23.74 -17.44 8.74
N ALA A 82 -23.23 -18.29 9.63
CA ALA A 82 -23.25 -18.08 11.07
C ALA A 82 -22.24 -17.01 11.56
N ASP A 83 -21.23 -16.69 10.78
CA ASP A 83 -20.09 -15.87 11.20
C ASP A 83 -20.14 -14.43 10.67
N LYS A 84 -21.22 -14.07 10.00
CA LYS A 84 -21.42 -12.78 9.33
C LYS A 84 -21.23 -11.57 10.24
N GLU A 85 -21.73 -11.60 11.47
CA GLU A 85 -21.60 -10.48 12.42
C GLU A 85 -20.14 -10.25 12.82
N ASN A 86 -19.37 -11.33 12.98
CA ASN A 86 -17.93 -11.26 13.26
C ASN A 86 -17.15 -10.72 12.06
N ALA A 87 -17.50 -11.13 10.84
CA ALA A 87 -16.92 -10.62 9.61
C ALA A 87 -17.16 -9.12 9.44
N ILE A 88 -18.37 -8.64 9.73
CA ILE A 88 -18.71 -7.20 9.64
C ILE A 88 -17.88 -6.35 10.63
N ARG A 89 -17.69 -6.83 11.87
CA ARG A 89 -16.81 -6.14 12.82
C ARG A 89 -15.36 -6.08 12.33
N ALA A 90 -14.88 -7.18 11.78
CA ALA A 90 -13.52 -7.27 11.25
C ALA A 90 -13.24 -6.34 10.06
N ILE A 91 -14.24 -5.99 9.25
CA ILE A 91 -14.09 -5.00 8.17
C ILE A 91 -13.54 -3.68 8.72
N ASN A 92 -14.07 -3.21 9.85
CA ASN A 92 -13.66 -1.95 10.45
C ASN A 92 -12.32 -2.04 11.19
N GLU A 93 -12.05 -3.15 11.88
CA GLU A 93 -10.87 -3.32 12.71
C GLU A 93 -9.63 -3.73 11.90
N ILE A 94 -9.78 -4.69 10.99
CA ILE A 94 -8.68 -5.23 10.18
C ILE A 94 -8.54 -4.47 8.87
N GLY A 95 -9.59 -3.77 8.42
CA GLY A 95 -9.60 -3.12 7.10
C GLY A 95 -9.68 -4.16 5.98
N LEU A 96 -10.59 -5.12 6.12
CA LEU A 96 -10.87 -6.08 5.04
C LEU A 96 -11.33 -5.33 3.79
N TYR A 97 -10.90 -5.80 2.64
CA TYR A 97 -11.42 -5.32 1.38
C TYR A 97 -12.85 -5.80 1.17
N LYS A 98 -13.10 -7.09 1.40
CA LYS A 98 -14.45 -7.69 1.29
C LYS A 98 -14.52 -8.98 2.09
N TYR A 99 -15.73 -9.35 2.53
CA TYR A 99 -16.05 -10.73 2.91
C TYR A 99 -16.92 -11.37 1.82
N ILE A 100 -16.86 -12.69 1.69
CA ILE A 100 -17.63 -13.48 0.73
C ILE A 100 -18.26 -14.64 1.49
N GLU A 101 -19.58 -14.79 1.34
CA GLU A 101 -20.33 -15.89 1.97
C GLU A 101 -20.17 -17.18 1.18
N LYS A 102 -19.97 -18.28 1.90
CA LYS A 102 -20.02 -19.66 1.34
C LYS A 102 -21.49 -20.13 1.29
N PRO A 103 -21.99 -20.71 0.18
CA PRO A 103 -21.32 -20.87 -1.11
C PRO A 103 -21.32 -19.57 -1.92
N TRP A 104 -20.21 -19.30 -2.62
CA TRP A 104 -20.07 -18.12 -3.48
C TRP A 104 -20.43 -18.42 -4.93
N ASP A 105 -20.72 -17.36 -5.67
CA ASP A 105 -20.75 -17.36 -7.12
C ASP A 105 -19.32 -17.14 -7.67
N ASN A 106 -18.92 -17.95 -8.66
CA ASN A 106 -17.56 -17.90 -9.20
C ASN A 106 -17.27 -16.59 -9.92
N ASP A 107 -18.23 -16.06 -10.68
CA ASP A 107 -18.06 -14.82 -11.45
C ASP A 107 -17.91 -13.63 -10.49
N ASP A 108 -18.74 -13.55 -9.46
CA ASP A 108 -18.65 -12.53 -8.41
C ASP A 108 -17.33 -12.62 -7.62
N LEU A 109 -16.85 -13.83 -7.35
CA LEU A 109 -15.56 -14.06 -6.70
C LEU A 109 -14.41 -13.54 -7.57
N ILE A 110 -14.39 -13.89 -8.84
CA ILE A 110 -13.34 -13.47 -9.78
C ILE A 110 -13.31 -11.95 -9.95
N ILE A 111 -14.46 -11.32 -10.15
CA ILE A 111 -14.57 -9.86 -10.22
C ILE A 111 -14.03 -9.21 -8.93
N THR A 112 -14.35 -9.79 -7.78
CA THR A 112 -13.89 -9.29 -6.48
C THR A 112 -12.36 -9.41 -6.36
N ILE A 113 -11.77 -10.51 -6.82
CA ILE A 113 -10.32 -10.72 -6.81
C ILE A 113 -9.63 -9.72 -7.73
N GLN A 114 -10.13 -9.53 -8.96
CA GLN A 114 -9.58 -8.58 -9.93
C GLN A 114 -9.57 -7.16 -9.37
N ASN A 115 -10.70 -6.69 -8.87
CA ASN A 115 -10.83 -5.38 -8.27
C ASN A 115 -9.93 -5.21 -7.02
N GLY A 116 -9.79 -6.27 -6.22
CA GLY A 116 -8.90 -6.28 -5.05
C GLY A 116 -7.43 -6.14 -5.42
N ILE A 117 -6.98 -6.83 -6.47
CA ILE A 117 -5.62 -6.72 -7.01
C ILE A 117 -5.37 -5.32 -7.58
N GLU A 118 -6.32 -4.81 -8.38
CA GLU A 118 -6.20 -3.46 -8.95
C GLU A 118 -6.08 -2.40 -7.86
N ARG A 119 -6.91 -2.50 -6.81
CA ARG A 119 -6.85 -1.60 -5.66
C ARG A 119 -5.46 -1.64 -4.98
N SER A 120 -4.91 -2.82 -4.73
CA SER A 120 -3.59 -2.97 -4.10
C SER A 120 -2.51 -2.32 -4.97
N ASN A 121 -2.53 -2.56 -6.28
CA ASN A 121 -1.58 -1.99 -7.23
C ASN A 121 -1.70 -0.45 -7.32
N LEU A 122 -2.90 0.10 -7.22
CA LEU A 122 -3.12 1.55 -7.22
C LEU A 122 -2.59 2.20 -5.94
N LEU A 123 -2.77 1.56 -4.79
CA LEU A 123 -2.22 2.05 -3.52
C LEU A 123 -0.69 2.04 -3.51
N ASP A 124 -0.06 0.99 -4.03
CA ASP A 124 1.39 0.93 -4.17
C ASP A 124 1.93 2.07 -5.04
N LYS A 125 1.33 2.28 -6.22
CA LYS A 125 1.69 3.39 -7.11
C LYS A 125 1.48 4.76 -6.46
N LEU A 126 0.44 4.90 -5.65
CA LEU A 126 0.18 6.14 -4.93
C LEU A 126 1.29 6.42 -3.91
N HIS A 127 1.71 5.41 -3.14
CA HIS A 127 2.81 5.55 -2.19
C HIS A 127 4.12 5.92 -2.90
N GLU A 128 4.47 5.25 -3.99
CA GLU A 128 5.65 5.60 -4.80
C GLU A 128 5.62 7.07 -5.24
N LYS A 129 4.44 7.56 -5.68
CA LYS A 129 4.29 8.96 -6.09
C LYS A 129 4.37 9.95 -4.94
N ILE A 130 3.88 9.59 -3.77
CA ILE A 130 4.02 10.41 -2.57
C ILE A 130 5.49 10.54 -2.19
N ASP A 131 6.24 9.43 -2.17
CA ASP A 131 7.67 9.44 -1.86
C ASP A 131 8.48 10.28 -2.86
N GLU A 132 8.20 10.16 -4.17
CA GLU A 132 8.81 11.01 -5.20
C GLU A 132 8.52 12.50 -4.98
N LEU A 133 7.28 12.85 -4.67
CA LEU A 133 6.86 14.23 -4.42
C LEU A 133 7.52 14.80 -3.16
N GLU A 134 7.62 14.02 -2.08
CA GLU A 134 8.31 14.45 -0.86
C GLU A 134 9.80 14.68 -1.10
N ALA A 135 10.45 13.82 -1.88
CA ALA A 135 11.84 14.01 -2.26
C ALA A 135 12.05 15.29 -3.08
N ALA A 136 11.21 15.52 -4.10
CA ALA A 136 11.26 16.72 -4.94
C ALA A 136 10.97 17.99 -4.13
N LYS A 137 10.04 17.94 -3.19
CA LYS A 137 9.74 19.06 -2.28
C LYS A 137 10.94 19.43 -1.43
N LYS A 138 11.60 18.46 -0.82
CA LYS A 138 12.82 18.69 -0.01
C LYS A 138 13.95 19.32 -0.84
N GLU A 139 14.10 18.90 -2.08
CA GLU A 139 15.09 19.47 -2.98
C GLU A 139 14.76 20.92 -3.33
N LEU A 140 13.50 21.21 -3.64
CA LEU A 140 13.02 22.56 -3.94
C LEU A 140 13.21 23.50 -2.74
N GLU A 141 12.93 23.05 -1.54
CA GLU A 141 13.15 23.82 -0.30
C GLU A 141 14.63 24.21 -0.12
N LYS A 142 15.56 23.28 -0.43
CA LYS A 142 17.01 23.59 -0.43
C LYS A 142 17.38 24.63 -1.46
N TYR A 143 16.87 24.49 -2.68
CA TYR A 143 17.12 25.50 -3.75
C TYR A 143 16.56 26.87 -3.37
N SER A 144 15.36 26.93 -2.81
CA SER A 144 14.74 28.18 -2.35
C SER A 144 15.61 28.86 -1.29
N HIS A 145 16.07 28.10 -0.29
CA HIS A 145 16.94 28.65 0.76
C HIS A 145 18.27 29.18 0.20
N ASN A 146 18.93 28.43 -0.67
CA ASN A 146 20.17 28.86 -1.32
C ASN A 146 19.97 30.13 -2.16
N LEU A 147 18.83 30.24 -2.85
CA LEU A 147 18.51 31.44 -3.62
C LEU A 147 18.28 32.66 -2.72
N GLU A 148 17.60 32.49 -1.60
CA GLU A 148 17.38 33.54 -0.61
C GLU A 148 18.72 34.07 -0.07
N GLU A 149 19.65 33.17 0.29
CA GLU A 149 21.01 33.53 0.73
C GLU A 149 21.77 34.30 -0.35
N LEU A 150 21.75 33.81 -1.58
CA LEU A 150 22.44 34.46 -2.71
C LEU A 150 21.85 35.83 -3.02
N VAL A 151 20.52 35.97 -2.98
CA VAL A 151 19.84 37.27 -3.15
C VAL A 151 20.25 38.24 -2.05
N ALA A 152 20.29 37.79 -0.79
CA ALA A 152 20.73 38.63 0.32
C ALA A 152 22.18 39.10 0.16
N GLU A 153 23.11 38.18 -0.22
CA GLU A 153 24.52 38.52 -0.50
C GLU A 153 24.64 39.55 -1.64
N LYS A 154 23.99 39.30 -2.76
CA LYS A 154 24.08 40.20 -3.91
C LYS A 154 23.44 41.56 -3.67
N THR A 155 22.39 41.61 -2.86
CA THR A 155 21.74 42.87 -2.45
C THR A 155 22.68 43.67 -1.54
N ALA A 156 23.38 43.04 -0.59
CA ALA A 156 24.35 43.70 0.25
C ALA A 156 25.54 44.28 -0.59
N ASP A 157 26.06 43.50 -1.54
CA ASP A 157 27.14 43.95 -2.45
C ASP A 157 26.71 45.16 -3.26
N LEU A 158 25.52 45.17 -3.80
CA LEU A 158 24.94 46.28 -4.57
C LEU A 158 24.81 47.56 -3.72
N ILE A 159 24.31 47.42 -2.48
CA ILE A 159 24.17 48.56 -1.54
C ILE A 159 25.57 49.14 -1.26
N GLN A 160 26.57 48.32 -1.00
CA GLN A 160 27.93 48.76 -0.73
C GLN A 160 28.57 49.45 -1.92
N ALA A 161 28.40 48.90 -3.14
CA ALA A 161 28.89 49.49 -4.37
C ALA A 161 28.23 50.88 -4.64
N HIS A 162 26.90 50.96 -4.45
CA HIS A 162 26.16 52.23 -4.60
C HIS A 162 26.63 53.29 -3.59
N SER A 163 26.86 52.92 -2.35
CA SER A 163 27.36 53.82 -1.31
C SER A 163 28.77 54.37 -1.67
N LYS A 164 29.65 53.50 -2.16
CA LYS A 164 31.01 53.95 -2.63
C LYS A 164 30.92 54.90 -3.82
N LEU A 165 30.09 54.65 -4.81
CA LEU A 165 29.90 55.52 -5.96
C LEU A 165 29.34 56.87 -5.53
N LYS A 166 28.36 56.91 -4.62
CA LYS A 166 27.77 58.15 -4.08
C LYS A 166 28.83 58.98 -3.34
N GLY A 167 29.70 58.37 -2.56
CA GLY A 167 30.82 59.05 -1.88
C GLY A 167 31.81 59.68 -2.85
N ILE A 168 32.15 59.03 -3.95
CA ILE A 168 33.04 59.53 -4.99
C ILE A 168 32.43 60.77 -5.69
N ILE A 169 31.14 60.66 -6.04
CA ILE A 169 30.43 61.78 -6.72
C ILE A 169 30.40 63.02 -5.83
N THR A 170 30.15 62.87 -4.53
CA THR A 170 30.11 64.00 -3.58
C THR A 170 31.52 64.65 -3.42
N TYR A 171 32.59 63.86 -3.46
CA TYR A 171 33.95 64.33 -3.35
C TYR A 171 34.48 65.05 -4.62
N CYS A 172 33.92 64.78 -5.79
CA CYS A 172 34.30 65.45 -7.06
C CYS A 172 33.48 66.73 -7.36
N ALA A 173 32.51 67.09 -6.50
CA ALA A 173 31.63 68.26 -6.73
C ALA A 173 32.02 69.48 -5.89
N ASP A 174 33.02 69.35 -5.04
CA ASP A 174 33.69 70.44 -4.32
C ASP A 174 35.03 70.81 -5.01
#